data_eb0dcc2529229a9cc3654e47b3585aa6
#
_entry.id   eb0dcc2529229a9cc3654e47b3585aa6
#
_cell.length_a   1.000
_cell.length_b   1.000
_cell.length_c   1.000
_cell.angle_alpha   90.00
_cell.angle_beta   90.00
_cell.angle_gamma   90.00
#
_symmetry.space_group_name_H-M   'P 1'
#
loop_
_entity.id
_entity.type
_entity.pdbx_description
1 polymer ?
#
loop_
_entity_poly.entity_id
_entity_poly.type
_entity_poly.pdbx_seq_one_letter_code
_entity_poly.pdbx_strand_id
1 'polypeptide(L)'
;MATDRKAEVTWHSDLMSGSGRIDSVTSGAFGGLDVSWAARSEEPNGLTSPEELIAAAHASCFSMALSGGLAKEGHAPEELKTSATVTFQPGEGITKIVLDVDGRVPGMDEAAFKQAAEQAKENCPVSKALAGVPEISITSRLQG
;
A
#
# COMPACT_ATOMS: atom_id res chain seq x y z
N MET A 1 -7.67 -9.13 -20.56
CA MET A 1 -9.01 -8.70 -20.09
C MET A 1 -8.87 -7.71 -18.95
N ALA A 2 -9.58 -6.61 -19.04
CA ALA A 2 -9.61 -5.65 -17.96
C ALA A 2 -10.58 -6.12 -16.86
N THR A 3 -10.30 -5.71 -15.63
CA THR A 3 -11.19 -5.97 -14.50
C THR A 3 -11.49 -4.65 -13.80
N ASP A 4 -12.71 -4.53 -13.33
CA ASP A 4 -13.17 -3.32 -12.65
C ASP A 4 -13.45 -3.61 -11.17
N ARG A 5 -13.08 -2.66 -10.34
CA ARG A 5 -13.37 -2.71 -8.91
C ARG A 5 -13.87 -1.34 -8.49
N LYS A 6 -14.89 -1.33 -7.65
CA LYS A 6 -15.61 -0.10 -7.30
C LYS A 6 -15.75 0.00 -5.79
N ALA A 7 -15.71 1.21 -5.29
CA ALA A 7 -16.05 1.52 -3.91
C ALA A 7 -17.06 2.67 -3.91
N GLU A 8 -17.97 2.66 -2.95
CA GLU A 8 -18.94 3.72 -2.77
C GLU A 8 -18.76 4.37 -1.42
N VAL A 9 -18.81 5.70 -1.39
CA VAL A 9 -18.58 6.50 -0.18
C VAL A 9 -19.68 7.55 -0.08
N THR A 10 -20.21 7.74 1.12
CA THR A 10 -21.13 8.82 1.42
C THR A 10 -20.48 9.79 2.38
N TRP A 11 -20.53 11.07 2.08
CA TRP A 11 -20.00 12.13 2.94
C TRP A 11 -21.12 13.10 3.29
N HIS A 12 -21.16 13.53 4.55
CA HIS A 12 -22.14 14.51 5.03
C HIS A 12 -21.44 15.73 5.59
N SER A 13 -21.97 16.91 5.24
CA SER A 13 -21.55 18.19 5.78
C SER A 13 -20.17 18.66 5.27
N ASP A 14 -19.56 19.65 5.94
CA ASP A 14 -18.31 20.22 5.49
C ASP A 14 -17.11 19.36 5.86
N LEU A 15 -15.93 19.76 5.45
CA LEU A 15 -14.72 18.98 5.67
C LEU A 15 -14.38 18.82 7.14
N MET A 16 -14.40 19.94 7.87
CA MET A 16 -13.88 19.96 9.24
C MET A 16 -14.81 19.30 10.26
N SER A 17 -16.10 19.50 10.11
CA SER A 17 -17.10 18.98 11.05
C SER A 17 -17.87 17.79 10.50
N GLY A 18 -17.70 17.46 9.24
CA GLY A 18 -18.43 16.39 8.59
C GLY A 18 -17.88 15.02 8.88
N SER A 19 -18.53 14.02 8.31
CA SER A 19 -18.11 12.64 8.43
C SER A 19 -18.47 11.87 7.17
N GLY A 20 -17.71 10.83 6.90
CA GLY A 20 -17.93 9.98 5.75
C GLY A 20 -17.93 8.51 6.13
N ARG A 21 -18.39 7.71 5.21
CA ARG A 21 -18.44 6.27 5.39
C ARG A 21 -18.17 5.59 4.06
N ILE A 22 -17.23 4.65 4.07
CA ILE A 22 -17.04 3.76 2.93
C ILE A 22 -18.13 2.70 3.05
N ASP A 23 -19.14 2.82 2.20
CA ASP A 23 -20.34 1.99 2.32
C ASP A 23 -20.11 0.56 1.89
N SER A 24 -19.48 0.38 0.74
CA SER A 24 -19.29 -0.94 0.16
C SER A 24 -18.19 -0.93 -0.89
N VAL A 25 -17.67 -2.11 -1.16
CA VAL A 25 -16.75 -2.35 -2.28
C VAL A 25 -17.26 -3.52 -3.10
N THR A 26 -16.81 -3.61 -4.35
CA THR A 26 -17.28 -4.63 -5.29
C THR A 26 -17.23 -6.05 -4.74
N SER A 27 -16.11 -6.40 -4.10
CA SER A 27 -15.92 -7.76 -3.59
C SER A 27 -16.72 -8.08 -2.34
N GLY A 28 -17.22 -7.07 -1.65
CA GLY A 28 -17.84 -7.26 -0.35
C GLY A 28 -16.87 -7.55 0.78
N ALA A 29 -15.56 -7.46 0.50
CA ALA A 29 -14.54 -7.82 1.49
C ALA A 29 -14.55 -6.90 2.71
N PHE A 30 -14.95 -5.65 2.53
CA PHE A 30 -15.14 -4.72 3.63
C PHE A 30 -16.20 -3.69 3.27
N GLY A 31 -16.70 -3.01 4.29
CA GLY A 31 -17.71 -1.96 4.16
C GLY A 31 -18.00 -1.41 5.54
N GLY A 32 -18.74 -0.31 5.60
CA GLY A 32 -19.07 0.29 6.89
C GLY A 32 -17.89 0.88 7.62
N LEU A 33 -16.87 1.36 6.91
CA LEU A 33 -15.69 1.98 7.52
C LEU A 33 -15.84 3.49 7.50
N ASP A 34 -15.69 4.11 8.67
CA ASP A 34 -15.86 5.54 8.81
C ASP A 34 -14.56 6.29 8.55
N VAL A 35 -14.69 7.49 7.99
CA VAL A 35 -13.58 8.39 7.70
C VAL A 35 -13.93 9.80 8.13
N SER A 36 -12.92 10.58 8.51
CA SER A 36 -13.10 11.98 8.87
C SER A 36 -11.82 12.75 8.59
N TRP A 37 -11.94 14.07 8.54
CA TRP A 37 -10.74 14.91 8.38
C TRP A 37 -9.80 14.77 9.57
N ALA A 38 -10.34 14.77 10.78
CA ALA A 38 -9.52 14.63 11.99
C ALA A 38 -8.75 13.31 12.01
N ALA A 39 -9.40 12.21 11.63
CA ALA A 39 -8.74 10.90 11.59
C ALA A 39 -7.66 10.85 10.51
N ARG A 40 -7.82 11.62 9.45
CA ARG A 40 -6.84 11.70 8.37
C ARG A 40 -5.63 12.56 8.71
N SER A 41 -5.87 13.70 9.35
CA SER A 41 -4.84 14.73 9.58
C SER A 41 -4.27 14.75 10.99
N GLU A 42 -4.92 14.07 11.92
CA GLU A 42 -4.50 14.03 13.34
C GLU A 42 -4.42 12.58 13.80
N GLU A 43 -5.08 12.24 14.91
CA GLU A 43 -5.07 10.87 15.43
C GLU A 43 -6.16 10.03 14.76
N PRO A 44 -5.86 8.76 14.38
CA PRO A 44 -6.84 7.92 13.69
C PRO A 44 -8.07 7.59 14.53
N ASN A 45 -7.92 7.39 15.81
CA ASN A 45 -9.02 7.07 16.74
C ASN A 45 -9.90 5.90 16.26
N GLY A 46 -9.27 4.89 15.66
CA GLY A 46 -9.99 3.70 15.18
C GLY A 46 -10.67 3.85 13.84
N LEU A 47 -10.53 5.00 13.18
CA LEU A 47 -11.07 5.23 11.84
C LEU A 47 -9.98 5.03 10.79
N THR A 48 -10.39 4.67 9.59
CA THR A 48 -9.45 4.56 8.48
C THR A 48 -9.27 5.90 7.77
N SER A 49 -8.46 5.92 6.73
CA SER A 49 -8.18 7.12 5.95
C SER A 49 -7.81 6.73 4.52
N PRO A 50 -7.87 7.68 3.59
CA PRO A 50 -7.39 7.41 2.23
C PRO A 50 -5.95 6.91 2.20
N GLU A 51 -5.08 7.48 3.04
CA GLU A 51 -3.67 7.10 3.10
C GLU A 51 -3.47 5.69 3.60
N GLU A 52 -4.25 5.27 4.60
CA GLU A 52 -4.18 3.90 5.10
C GLU A 52 -4.65 2.90 4.04
N LEU A 53 -5.68 3.25 3.28
CA LEU A 53 -6.17 2.41 2.18
C LEU A 53 -5.14 2.33 1.05
N ILE A 54 -4.47 3.44 0.74
CA ILE A 54 -3.38 3.45 -0.24
C ILE A 54 -2.23 2.55 0.26
N ALA A 55 -1.89 2.64 1.54
CA ALA A 55 -0.85 1.82 2.14
C ALA A 55 -1.17 0.33 1.98
N ALA A 56 -2.39 -0.05 2.28
CA ALA A 56 -2.82 -1.45 2.12
C ALA A 56 -2.75 -1.90 0.66
N ALA A 57 -3.20 -1.06 -0.25
CA ALA A 57 -3.14 -1.36 -1.69
C ALA A 57 -1.70 -1.50 -2.16
N HIS A 58 -0.83 -0.58 -1.75
CA HIS A 58 0.55 -0.56 -2.19
C HIS A 58 1.33 -1.77 -1.65
N ALA A 59 1.18 -2.06 -0.36
CA ALA A 59 1.84 -3.22 0.25
C ALA A 59 1.38 -4.53 -0.39
N SER A 60 0.09 -4.65 -0.70
CA SER A 60 -0.47 -5.85 -1.35
C SER A 60 0.11 -6.03 -2.75
N CYS A 61 0.05 -5.00 -3.55
CA CYS A 61 0.51 -5.04 -4.94
C CYS A 61 2.02 -5.28 -5.02
N PHE A 62 2.78 -4.57 -4.19
CA PHE A 62 4.23 -4.77 -4.12
C PHE A 62 4.59 -6.22 -3.78
N SER A 63 3.91 -6.80 -2.78
CA SER A 63 4.15 -8.18 -2.38
C SER A 63 3.87 -9.16 -3.53
N MET A 64 2.78 -8.93 -4.27
CA MET A 64 2.46 -9.76 -5.43
C MET A 64 3.53 -9.61 -6.52
N ALA A 65 3.97 -8.40 -6.80
CA ALA A 65 5.00 -8.14 -7.80
C ALA A 65 6.33 -8.80 -7.41
N LEU A 66 6.71 -8.68 -6.15
CA LEU A 66 7.95 -9.28 -5.66
C LEU A 66 7.87 -10.80 -5.71
N SER A 67 6.77 -11.37 -5.23
CA SER A 67 6.57 -12.82 -5.28
C SER A 67 6.64 -13.35 -6.71
N GLY A 68 5.98 -12.68 -7.65
CA GLY A 68 6.01 -13.07 -9.04
C GLY A 68 7.40 -13.00 -9.65
N GLY A 69 8.14 -11.94 -9.35
CA GLY A 69 9.51 -11.76 -9.83
C GLY A 69 10.46 -12.82 -9.28
N LEU A 70 10.37 -13.10 -7.98
CA LEU A 70 11.20 -14.12 -7.34
C LEU A 70 10.91 -15.52 -7.89
N ALA A 71 9.64 -15.83 -8.08
CA ALA A 71 9.24 -17.14 -8.60
C ALA A 71 9.75 -17.36 -10.03
N LYS A 72 9.76 -16.31 -10.85
CA LYS A 72 10.30 -16.40 -12.21
C LYS A 72 11.78 -16.76 -12.23
N GLU A 73 12.51 -16.38 -11.20
CA GLU A 73 13.93 -16.69 -11.07
C GLU A 73 14.17 -18.01 -10.34
N GLY A 74 13.13 -18.76 -10.04
CA GLY A 74 13.24 -20.04 -9.38
C GLY A 74 13.32 -19.95 -7.86
N HIS A 75 13.01 -18.79 -7.29
CA HIS A 75 13.11 -18.54 -5.84
C HIS A 75 11.78 -18.08 -5.26
N ALA A 76 10.75 -18.90 -5.36
CA ALA A 76 9.46 -18.57 -4.77
C ALA A 76 9.65 -18.31 -3.27
N PRO A 77 9.11 -17.21 -2.73
CA PRO A 77 9.28 -16.92 -1.30
C PRO A 77 8.41 -17.82 -0.45
N GLU A 78 8.91 -18.16 0.74
CA GLU A 78 8.08 -18.82 1.74
C GLU A 78 7.16 -17.79 2.41
N GLU A 79 7.68 -16.58 2.63
CA GLU A 79 6.92 -15.54 3.27
C GLU A 79 7.51 -14.17 2.88
N LEU A 80 6.62 -13.22 2.66
CA LEU A 80 6.97 -11.80 2.51
C LEU A 80 6.09 -11.02 3.47
N LYS A 81 6.72 -10.31 4.40
CA LYS A 81 6.01 -9.45 5.32
C LYS A 81 6.29 -8.01 4.92
N THR A 82 5.30 -7.33 4.40
CA THR A 82 5.43 -6.00 3.81
C THR A 82 4.61 -4.97 4.56
N SER A 83 5.20 -3.81 4.78
CA SER A 83 4.46 -2.64 5.24
C SER A 83 4.67 -1.50 4.26
N ALA A 84 3.71 -0.59 4.23
CA ALA A 84 3.82 0.67 3.51
C ALA A 84 3.41 1.77 4.45
N THR A 85 4.19 2.84 4.49
CA THR A 85 3.88 4.02 5.28
C THR A 85 3.67 5.18 4.32
N VAL A 86 2.47 5.74 4.32
CA VAL A 86 2.09 6.85 3.44
C VAL A 86 1.99 8.11 4.27
N THR A 87 2.76 9.12 3.92
CA THR A 87 2.77 10.38 4.64
C THR A 87 1.86 11.39 3.96
N PHE A 88 0.90 11.91 4.71
CA PHE A 88 0.02 12.98 4.28
C PHE A 88 0.38 14.25 5.01
N GLN A 89 0.69 15.30 4.25
CA GLN A 89 0.98 16.62 4.79
C GLN A 89 -0.13 17.58 4.35
N PRO A 90 -0.99 18.03 5.28
CA PRO A 90 -2.03 18.99 4.91
C PRO A 90 -1.45 20.19 4.17
N GLY A 91 -2.08 20.58 3.06
CA GLY A 91 -1.60 21.64 2.20
C GLY A 91 -0.62 21.22 1.12
N GLU A 92 0.04 20.07 1.29
CA GLU A 92 0.99 19.56 0.29
C GLU A 92 0.50 18.29 -0.37
N GLY A 93 -0.23 17.45 0.37
CA GLY A 93 -0.75 16.19 -0.13
C GLY A 93 0.05 14.98 0.36
N ILE A 94 0.08 13.95 -0.45
CA ILE A 94 0.85 12.74 -0.13
C ILE A 94 2.28 12.97 -0.62
N THR A 95 3.21 13.07 0.34
CA THR A 95 4.58 13.50 0.05
C THR A 95 5.59 12.37 -0.01
N LYS A 96 5.28 11.24 0.63
CA LYS A 96 6.25 10.16 0.73
C LYS A 96 5.55 8.83 0.98
N ILE A 97 6.10 7.77 0.40
CA ILE A 97 5.70 6.40 0.71
C ILE A 97 6.97 5.60 0.98
N VAL A 98 7.00 4.90 2.11
CA VAL A 98 8.10 4.01 2.44
C VAL A 98 7.58 2.58 2.46
N LEU A 99 8.13 1.74 1.59
CA LEU A 99 7.86 0.31 1.59
C LEU A 99 8.95 -0.38 2.42
N ASP A 100 8.57 -1.41 3.15
CA ASP A 100 9.49 -2.16 4.00
C ASP A 100 9.12 -3.63 3.90
N VAL A 101 10.06 -4.49 3.54
CA VAL A 101 9.79 -5.91 3.38
C VAL A 101 10.82 -6.79 4.06
N ASP A 102 10.31 -7.76 4.81
CA ASP A 102 11.10 -8.86 5.36
C ASP A 102 10.74 -10.10 4.56
N GLY A 103 11.74 -10.73 3.94
CA GLY A 103 11.49 -11.89 3.10
C GLY A 103 12.15 -13.14 3.65
N ARG A 104 11.46 -14.26 3.49
CA ARG A 104 12.04 -15.57 3.73
C ARG A 104 12.03 -16.29 2.39
N VAL A 105 13.21 -16.35 1.75
CA VAL A 105 13.34 -16.83 0.37
C VAL A 105 14.49 -17.83 0.31
N PRO A 106 14.20 -19.14 0.28
CA PRO A 106 15.26 -20.14 0.25
C PRO A 106 16.19 -19.99 -0.95
N GLY A 107 17.48 -20.12 -0.69
CA GLY A 107 18.50 -20.13 -1.75
C GLY A 107 18.86 -18.79 -2.33
N MET A 108 18.42 -17.69 -1.73
CA MET A 108 18.72 -16.35 -2.23
C MET A 108 19.61 -15.59 -1.25
N ASP A 109 20.54 -14.79 -1.77
CA ASP A 109 21.36 -13.94 -0.92
C ASP A 109 20.77 -12.54 -0.77
N GLU A 110 21.29 -11.78 0.17
CA GLU A 110 20.79 -10.46 0.54
C GLU A 110 20.83 -9.48 -0.63
N ALA A 111 21.93 -9.49 -1.39
CA ALA A 111 22.09 -8.56 -2.52
C ALA A 111 21.06 -8.86 -3.63
N ALA A 112 20.83 -10.11 -3.93
CA ALA A 112 19.86 -10.51 -4.94
C ALA A 112 18.44 -10.17 -4.51
N PHE A 113 18.13 -10.36 -3.23
CA PHE A 113 16.81 -10.01 -2.70
C PHE A 113 16.58 -8.51 -2.76
N LYS A 114 17.58 -7.72 -2.40
CA LYS A 114 17.49 -6.26 -2.47
C LYS A 114 17.21 -5.80 -3.89
N GLN A 115 17.90 -6.37 -4.87
CA GLN A 115 17.70 -6.03 -6.28
C GLN A 115 16.29 -6.40 -6.73
N ALA A 116 15.81 -7.58 -6.34
CA ALA A 116 14.44 -8.02 -6.68
C ALA A 116 13.40 -7.07 -6.08
N ALA A 117 13.63 -6.64 -4.83
CA ALA A 117 12.73 -5.70 -4.16
C ALA A 117 12.69 -4.35 -4.88
N GLU A 118 13.84 -3.83 -5.32
CA GLU A 118 13.90 -2.59 -6.08
C GLU A 118 13.14 -2.70 -7.40
N GLN A 119 13.30 -3.82 -8.10
CA GLN A 119 12.59 -4.05 -9.35
C GLN A 119 11.08 -4.16 -9.13
N ALA A 120 10.66 -4.83 -8.06
CA ALA A 120 9.24 -4.95 -7.72
C ALA A 120 8.64 -3.58 -7.42
N LYS A 121 9.37 -2.72 -6.72
CA LYS A 121 8.92 -1.36 -6.45
C LYS A 121 8.68 -0.60 -7.76
N GLU A 122 9.59 -0.72 -8.72
CA GLU A 122 9.47 -0.05 -10.00
C GLU A 122 8.32 -0.59 -10.84
N ASN A 123 8.14 -1.91 -10.84
CA ASN A 123 7.20 -2.58 -11.74
C ASN A 123 5.80 -2.76 -11.18
N CYS A 124 5.62 -2.59 -9.89
CA CYS A 124 4.31 -2.70 -9.23
C CYS A 124 3.32 -1.71 -9.85
N PRO A 125 2.17 -2.17 -10.37
CA PRO A 125 1.20 -1.25 -10.98
C PRO A 125 0.72 -0.13 -10.06
N VAL A 126 0.64 -0.37 -8.75
CA VAL A 126 0.26 0.67 -7.80
C VAL A 126 1.36 1.71 -7.68
N SER A 127 2.64 1.28 -7.64
CA SER A 127 3.76 2.24 -7.66
C SER A 127 3.70 3.13 -8.90
N LYS A 128 3.40 2.54 -10.04
CA LYS A 128 3.27 3.31 -11.29
C LYS A 128 2.11 4.29 -11.24
N ALA A 129 0.99 3.86 -10.68
CA ALA A 129 -0.18 4.74 -10.51
C ALA A 129 0.13 5.90 -9.55
N LEU A 130 0.99 5.67 -8.58
CA LEU A 130 1.36 6.66 -7.57
C LEU A 130 2.65 7.43 -7.93
N ALA A 131 3.06 7.40 -9.19
CA ALA A 131 4.31 8.02 -9.62
C ALA A 131 4.39 9.53 -9.35
N GLY A 132 3.26 10.17 -9.09
CA GLY A 132 3.22 11.58 -8.70
C GLY A 132 3.66 11.86 -7.26
N VAL A 133 3.81 10.82 -6.44
CA VAL A 133 4.32 10.99 -5.08
C VAL A 133 5.82 11.30 -5.18
N PRO A 134 6.29 12.40 -4.58
CA PRO A 134 7.68 12.83 -4.75
C PRO A 134 8.73 11.81 -4.33
N GLU A 135 8.44 11.01 -3.32
CA GLU A 135 9.41 10.04 -2.82
C GLU A 135 8.73 8.70 -2.53
N ILE A 136 9.18 7.65 -3.23
CA ILE A 136 8.78 6.27 -2.93
C ILE A 136 10.07 5.49 -2.72
N SER A 137 10.29 4.98 -1.51
CA SER A 137 11.51 4.26 -1.16
C SER A 137 11.19 2.86 -0.64
N ILE A 138 12.22 2.01 -0.60
CA ILE A 138 12.08 0.62 -0.15
C ILE A 138 13.26 0.24 0.74
N THR A 139 12.95 -0.43 1.84
CA THR A 139 13.92 -1.09 2.71
C THR A 139 13.61 -2.59 2.67
N SER A 140 14.59 -3.41 2.47
CA SER A 140 14.39 -4.84 2.36
C SER A 140 15.39 -5.60 3.22
N ARG A 141 14.94 -6.70 3.82
CA ARG A 141 15.75 -7.58 4.64
C ARG A 141 15.38 -9.03 4.32
N LEU A 142 16.40 -9.88 4.27
CA LEU A 142 16.22 -11.30 4.07
C LEU A 142 16.40 -12.00 5.42
N GLN A 143 15.40 -12.80 5.81
CA GLN A 143 15.48 -13.59 7.03
C GLN A 143 16.21 -14.89 6.78
N GLY A 144 17.13 -15.20 7.66
CA GLY A 144 17.99 -16.37 7.52
C GLY A 144 17.34 -17.71 7.71
#